data_8129d70209f909eb76c50f6094345d0d
#
_entry.id   8129d70209f909eb76c50f6094345d0d
#
_cell.length_a   1.000
_cell.length_b   1.000
_cell.length_c   1.000
_cell.angle_alpha   90.00
_cell.angle_beta   90.00
_cell.angle_gamma   90.00
#
_symmetry.space_group_name_H-M   'P 1'
#
loop_
_entity.id
_entity.type
_entity.pdbx_description
1 polymer ?
#
loop_
_entity_poly.entity_id
_entity_poly.type
_entity_poly.pdbx_seq_one_letter_code
_entity_poly.pdbx_strand_id
1 'polypeptide(L)'
;MIRESENKKQQTPPAHFSYLCQATKTGVLRFLSHREWITATERTMRRAVFPLWFTQGFHPKPKLTFSRALPTGLISEAIYFIVRLTEDSLSTSELMRSFNEQSPDGLKMKGLWQLKAGERLNAFLDLWSFRVIVKDGLSSEKRKAITEYVEGRATETKFVILDKSFFMIEYKTVEQNWLDYRDIMQTLYGERFPRLFYLPVLREVHCNCESCIPVSDLFDLHGRQ
;
A
#
# COMPACT_ATOMS: atom_id res chain seq x y z
N MET A 1 -17.39 -51.60 23.10
CA MET A 1 -16.65 -50.36 23.26
C MET A 1 -16.97 -49.45 22.06
N ILE A 2 -17.96 -48.63 22.20
CA ILE A 2 -18.40 -47.70 21.18
C ILE A 2 -17.64 -46.38 21.47
N ARG A 3 -16.76 -45.99 20.56
CA ARG A 3 -16.07 -44.67 20.65
C ARG A 3 -17.09 -43.60 20.25
N GLU A 4 -17.55 -42.84 21.21
CA GLU A 4 -18.24 -41.57 20.97
C GLU A 4 -17.30 -40.64 20.21
N SER A 5 -17.62 -40.38 18.95
CA SER A 5 -17.02 -39.31 18.17
C SER A 5 -17.57 -37.99 18.72
N GLU A 6 -16.79 -37.34 19.57
CA GLU A 6 -17.06 -35.96 19.99
C GLU A 6 -17.18 -35.07 18.75
N ASN A 7 -18.39 -34.71 18.45
CA ASN A 7 -18.79 -33.79 17.42
C ASN A 7 -18.28 -32.37 17.84
N LYS A 8 -17.05 -32.02 17.41
CA LYS A 8 -16.53 -30.65 17.57
C LYS A 8 -17.51 -29.73 16.85
N LYS A 9 -18.45 -29.17 17.62
CA LYS A 9 -19.29 -28.06 17.15
C LYS A 9 -18.33 -27.01 16.53
N GLN A 10 -18.42 -26.82 15.22
CA GLN A 10 -17.77 -25.71 14.53
C GLN A 10 -18.35 -24.42 15.13
N GLN A 11 -17.61 -23.82 16.06
CA GLN A 11 -17.97 -22.53 16.60
C GLN A 11 -17.89 -21.53 15.46
N THR A 12 -19.03 -20.94 15.11
CA THR A 12 -19.06 -19.82 14.17
C THR A 12 -18.12 -18.73 14.68
N PRO A 13 -17.18 -18.26 13.86
CA PRO A 13 -16.28 -17.20 14.29
C PRO A 13 -17.08 -15.98 14.75
N PRO A 14 -16.63 -15.27 15.80
CA PRO A 14 -17.31 -14.07 16.26
C PRO A 14 -17.44 -13.06 15.11
N ALA A 15 -18.50 -12.26 15.15
CA ALA A 15 -18.72 -11.20 14.17
C ALA A 15 -17.51 -10.25 14.12
N HIS A 16 -17.22 -9.75 12.94
CA HIS A 16 -16.14 -8.79 12.75
C HIS A 16 -16.53 -7.75 11.69
N PHE A 17 -15.94 -6.59 11.80
CA PHE A 17 -16.13 -5.46 10.89
C PHE A 17 -14.81 -5.19 10.18
N SER A 18 -14.89 -4.93 8.88
CA SER A 18 -13.72 -4.68 8.06
C SER A 18 -13.51 -3.18 7.88
N TYR A 19 -12.29 -2.73 8.05
CA TYR A 19 -11.90 -1.34 7.83
C TYR A 19 -10.74 -1.28 6.84
N LEU A 20 -10.88 -0.42 5.83
CA LEU A 20 -9.78 -0.07 4.93
C LEU A 20 -8.89 0.95 5.60
N CYS A 21 -7.59 0.70 5.58
CA CYS A 21 -6.57 1.60 6.10
C CYS A 21 -5.68 2.08 4.96
N GLN A 22 -5.32 3.36 4.98
CA GLN A 22 -4.22 3.92 4.20
C GLN A 22 -3.08 4.31 5.16
N ALA A 23 -1.87 3.83 4.89
CA ALA A 23 -0.71 4.17 5.72
C ALA A 23 0.54 4.44 4.88
N THR A 24 1.52 5.08 5.52
CA THR A 24 2.80 5.44 4.90
C THR A 24 3.91 4.46 5.25
N LYS A 25 4.93 4.43 4.39
CA LYS A 25 6.24 3.79 4.62
C LYS A 25 7.31 4.74 4.13
N THR A 26 7.75 5.65 5.00
CA THR A 26 8.68 6.74 4.62
C THR A 26 9.92 6.75 5.50
N GLY A 27 10.81 7.71 5.30
CA GLY A 27 12.03 7.84 6.07
C GLY A 27 12.87 6.57 6.08
N VAL A 28 13.36 6.19 7.24
CA VAL A 28 14.16 4.96 7.42
C VAL A 28 13.33 3.69 7.29
N LEU A 29 12.03 3.76 7.52
CA LEU A 29 11.15 2.60 7.40
C LEU A 29 11.01 2.09 5.96
N ARG A 30 11.36 2.89 4.94
CA ARG A 30 11.40 2.43 3.53
C ARG A 30 12.30 1.21 3.34
N PHE A 31 13.31 1.02 4.19
CA PHE A 31 14.24 -0.10 4.12
C PHE A 31 13.73 -1.38 4.78
N LEU A 32 12.59 -1.33 5.50
CA LEU A 32 11.96 -2.54 5.99
C LEU A 32 11.45 -3.40 4.83
N SER A 33 11.59 -4.70 4.97
CA SER A 33 10.87 -5.65 4.13
C SER A 33 9.36 -5.51 4.35
N HIS A 34 8.57 -6.06 3.45
CA HIS A 34 7.10 -6.06 3.61
C HIS A 34 6.66 -6.72 4.92
N ARG A 35 7.30 -7.83 5.29
CA ARG A 35 6.98 -8.58 6.52
C ARG A 35 7.31 -7.78 7.78
N GLU A 36 8.43 -7.09 7.81
CA GLU A 36 8.82 -6.24 8.94
C GLU A 36 7.89 -5.05 9.08
N TRP A 37 7.48 -4.44 7.96
CA TRP A 37 6.52 -3.35 7.95
C TRP A 37 5.14 -3.80 8.48
N ILE A 38 4.65 -4.99 8.07
CA ILE A 38 3.43 -5.61 8.62
C ILE A 38 3.57 -5.77 10.14
N THR A 39 4.70 -6.30 10.61
CA THR A 39 4.95 -6.51 12.04
C THR A 39 4.96 -5.18 12.81
N ALA A 40 5.58 -4.13 12.25
CA ALA A 40 5.59 -2.80 12.84
C ALA A 40 4.17 -2.22 12.94
N THR A 41 3.38 -2.36 11.88
CA THR A 41 1.98 -1.91 11.81
C THR A 41 1.11 -2.66 12.84
N GLU A 42 1.22 -3.98 12.92
CA GLU A 42 0.49 -4.79 13.90
C GLU A 42 0.84 -4.38 15.34
N ARG A 43 2.13 -4.23 15.65
CA ARG A 43 2.59 -3.79 16.98
C ARG A 43 2.07 -2.40 17.33
N THR A 44 2.02 -1.50 16.36
CA THR A 44 1.48 -0.14 16.55
C THR A 44 -0.02 -0.20 16.85
N MET A 45 -0.81 -0.99 16.11
CA MET A 45 -2.24 -1.17 16.39
C MET A 45 -2.49 -1.72 17.80
N ARG A 46 -1.68 -2.69 18.24
CA ARG A 46 -1.78 -3.24 19.61
C ARG A 46 -1.49 -2.18 20.68
N ARG A 47 -0.46 -1.36 20.51
CA ARG A 47 -0.16 -0.24 21.43
C ARG A 47 -1.24 0.83 21.43
N ALA A 48 -1.83 1.08 20.26
CA ALA A 48 -2.94 2.02 20.09
C ALA A 48 -4.31 1.46 20.54
N VAL A 49 -4.31 0.26 21.12
CA VAL A 49 -5.51 -0.41 21.71
C VAL A 49 -6.64 -0.58 20.67
N PHE A 50 -6.31 -0.91 19.42
CA PHE A 50 -7.31 -1.27 18.44
C PHE A 50 -8.07 -2.53 18.87
N PRO A 51 -9.41 -2.59 18.78
CA PRO A 51 -10.20 -3.78 19.07
C PRO A 51 -10.05 -4.83 17.96
N LEU A 52 -8.84 -5.40 17.86
CA LEU A 52 -8.46 -6.31 16.78
C LEU A 52 -9.21 -7.64 16.86
N TRP A 53 -9.75 -8.07 15.72
CA TRP A 53 -10.28 -9.41 15.56
C TRP A 53 -9.14 -10.40 15.25
N PHE A 54 -9.11 -11.52 15.99
CA PHE A 54 -8.06 -12.53 15.88
C PHE A 54 -8.54 -13.80 15.17
N THR A 55 -7.64 -14.39 14.41
CA THR A 55 -7.89 -15.70 13.79
C THR A 55 -8.07 -16.77 14.86
N GLN A 56 -8.94 -17.76 14.58
CA GLN A 56 -9.10 -18.93 15.42
C GLN A 56 -7.97 -19.94 15.14
N GLY A 57 -7.39 -20.53 16.16
CA GLY A 57 -6.32 -21.53 16.06
C GLY A 57 -5.31 -21.47 17.18
N PHE A 58 -4.26 -22.29 17.10
CA PHE A 58 -3.24 -22.40 18.15
C PHE A 58 -2.43 -21.12 18.36
N HIS A 59 -2.27 -20.30 17.32
CA HIS A 59 -1.56 -19.03 17.38
C HIS A 59 -2.44 -17.91 16.81
N PRO A 60 -3.36 -17.36 17.63
CA PRO A 60 -4.23 -16.27 17.19
C PRO A 60 -3.43 -15.05 16.74
N LYS A 61 -3.72 -14.56 15.54
CA LYS A 61 -3.12 -13.35 14.96
C LYS A 61 -4.20 -12.38 14.53
N PRO A 62 -3.95 -11.05 14.60
CA PRO A 62 -4.85 -10.09 13.99
C PRO A 62 -5.07 -10.40 12.52
N LYS A 63 -6.29 -10.32 12.05
CA LYS A 63 -6.61 -10.56 10.65
C LYS A 63 -6.41 -9.28 9.85
N LEU A 64 -5.28 -9.20 9.18
CA LEU A 64 -4.89 -8.12 8.27
C LEU A 64 -4.77 -8.68 6.85
N THR A 65 -5.19 -7.89 5.86
CA THR A 65 -5.04 -8.21 4.44
C THR A 65 -4.41 -7.01 3.76
N PHE A 66 -3.23 -7.18 3.18
CA PHE A 66 -2.44 -6.10 2.59
C PHE A 66 -2.56 -6.07 1.07
N SER A 67 -2.39 -4.87 0.52
CA SER A 67 -2.15 -4.67 -0.90
C SER A 67 -0.82 -5.31 -1.33
N ARG A 68 -0.47 -5.16 -2.61
CA ARG A 68 0.78 -5.68 -3.17
C ARG A 68 1.99 -5.32 -2.30
N ALA A 69 2.88 -6.30 -2.11
CA ALA A 69 4.15 -6.08 -1.43
C ALA A 69 5.03 -5.10 -2.22
N LEU A 70 5.45 -4.04 -1.55
CA LEU A 70 6.32 -3.04 -2.15
C LEU A 70 7.79 -3.36 -1.91
N PRO A 71 8.68 -3.10 -2.87
CA PRO A 71 10.11 -3.32 -2.73
C PRO A 71 10.72 -2.58 -1.55
N THR A 72 11.79 -3.15 -0.99
CA THR A 72 12.65 -2.46 -0.02
C THR A 72 13.31 -1.25 -0.67
N GLY A 73 13.39 -0.15 0.05
CA GLY A 73 13.91 1.13 -0.46
C GLY A 73 12.85 2.05 -1.10
N LEU A 74 11.67 1.51 -1.47
CA LEU A 74 10.57 2.31 -1.98
C LEU A 74 9.91 3.09 -0.84
N ILE A 75 9.79 4.40 -1.03
CA ILE A 75 8.92 5.26 -0.20
C ILE A 75 7.47 5.02 -0.64
N SER A 76 6.56 4.88 0.29
CA SER A 76 5.14 4.83 -0.01
C SER A 76 4.34 5.80 0.85
N GLU A 77 3.49 6.56 0.19
CA GLU A 77 2.49 7.43 0.82
C GLU A 77 1.11 6.79 0.84
N ALA A 78 0.94 5.65 0.15
CA ALA A 78 -0.35 5.00 -0.08
C ALA A 78 -0.23 3.47 -0.03
N ILE A 79 0.05 2.89 1.15
CA ILE A 79 -0.11 1.46 1.39
C ILE A 79 -1.52 1.24 1.91
N TYR A 80 -2.30 0.44 1.18
CA TYR A 80 -3.65 0.07 1.60
C TYR A 80 -3.67 -1.34 2.20
N PHE A 81 -4.46 -1.50 3.25
CA PHE A 81 -4.72 -2.80 3.85
C PHE A 81 -6.06 -2.81 4.59
N ILE A 82 -6.64 -3.98 4.75
CA ILE A 82 -7.85 -4.18 5.53
C ILE A 82 -7.47 -4.74 6.90
N VAL A 83 -8.01 -4.15 7.96
CA VAL A 83 -8.00 -4.68 9.32
C VAL A 83 -9.41 -5.13 9.68
N ARG A 84 -9.51 -6.26 10.43
CA ARG A 84 -10.77 -6.70 11.03
C ARG A 84 -10.79 -6.34 12.49
N LEU A 85 -11.88 -5.69 12.90
CA LEU A 85 -12.12 -5.25 14.27
C LEU A 85 -13.34 -5.98 14.84
N THR A 86 -13.42 -6.08 16.18
CA THR A 86 -14.52 -6.72 16.89
C THR A 86 -15.73 -5.82 17.09
N GLU A 87 -15.56 -4.53 16.84
CA GLU A 87 -16.58 -3.50 17.06
C GLU A 87 -16.84 -2.74 15.76
N ASP A 88 -18.07 -2.30 15.57
CA ASP A 88 -18.48 -1.32 14.57
C ASP A 88 -18.60 0.08 15.21
N SER A 89 -19.05 1.05 14.45
CA SER A 89 -19.37 2.40 14.97
C SER A 89 -18.23 3.07 15.77
N LEU A 90 -16.99 2.69 15.47
CA LEU A 90 -15.81 3.26 16.12
C LEU A 90 -15.51 4.67 15.59
N SER A 91 -15.05 5.55 16.46
CA SER A 91 -14.48 6.83 16.05
C SER A 91 -13.18 6.60 15.26
N THR A 92 -13.27 6.58 13.93
CA THR A 92 -12.10 6.37 13.05
C THR A 92 -11.05 7.44 13.24
N SER A 93 -11.45 8.68 13.54
CA SER A 93 -10.52 9.79 13.84
C SER A 93 -9.74 9.57 15.13
N GLU A 94 -10.37 9.05 16.18
CA GLU A 94 -9.69 8.73 17.45
C GLU A 94 -8.74 7.54 17.29
N LEU A 95 -9.15 6.50 16.57
CA LEU A 95 -8.28 5.35 16.27
C LEU A 95 -7.06 5.78 15.44
N MET A 96 -7.25 6.62 14.43
CA MET A 96 -6.15 7.15 13.62
C MET A 96 -5.19 8.01 14.47
N ARG A 97 -5.72 8.86 15.33
CA ARG A 97 -4.91 9.66 16.27
C ARG A 97 -4.09 8.76 17.18
N SER A 98 -4.74 7.82 17.87
CA SER A 98 -4.06 6.87 18.77
C SER A 98 -2.98 6.06 18.03
N PHE A 99 -3.29 5.57 16.80
CA PHE A 99 -2.29 4.89 15.98
C PHE A 99 -1.09 5.79 15.71
N ASN A 100 -1.34 7.04 15.28
CA ASN A 100 -0.28 7.97 14.89
C ASN A 100 0.60 8.42 16.05
N GLU A 101 0.04 8.51 17.27
CA GLU A 101 0.77 8.78 18.52
C GLU A 101 1.70 7.61 18.88
N GLN A 102 1.31 6.38 18.62
CA GLN A 102 2.07 5.17 18.92
C GLN A 102 2.98 4.71 17.76
N SER A 103 2.94 5.38 16.63
CA SER A 103 3.70 5.01 15.44
C SER A 103 5.14 5.49 15.49
N PRO A 104 6.10 4.68 15.01
CA PRO A 104 7.44 5.17 14.73
C PRO A 104 7.41 6.18 13.58
N ASP A 105 8.45 7.00 13.50
CA ASP A 105 8.62 7.95 12.39
C ASP A 105 8.61 7.23 11.04
N GLY A 106 7.83 7.77 10.11
CA GLY A 106 7.67 7.18 8.77
C GLY A 106 6.51 6.19 8.62
N LEU A 107 5.87 5.77 9.70
CA LEU A 107 4.60 5.04 9.68
C LEU A 107 3.49 5.96 10.20
N LYS A 108 2.60 6.37 9.31
CA LYS A 108 1.42 7.18 9.67
C LYS A 108 0.19 6.62 8.99
N MET A 109 -0.90 6.52 9.72
CA MET A 109 -2.21 6.21 9.17
C MET A 109 -2.82 7.51 8.64
N LYS A 110 -3.15 7.53 7.35
CA LYS A 110 -3.72 8.69 6.65
C LYS A 110 -5.24 8.57 6.45
N GLY A 111 -5.73 7.33 6.44
CA GLY A 111 -7.16 7.06 6.29
C GLY A 111 -7.57 5.77 6.99
N LEU A 112 -8.81 5.75 7.46
CA LEU A 112 -9.46 4.59 8.08
C LEU A 112 -10.96 4.67 7.79
N TRP A 113 -11.47 3.74 6.97
CA TRP A 113 -12.85 3.74 6.50
C TRP A 113 -13.50 2.38 6.73
N GLN A 114 -14.71 2.36 7.25
CA GLN A 114 -15.46 1.12 7.39
C GLN A 114 -15.91 0.62 6.02
N LEU A 115 -15.73 -0.68 5.79
CA LEU A 115 -16.16 -1.34 4.56
C LEU A 115 -17.52 -1.99 4.73
N LYS A 116 -18.29 -2.04 3.63
CA LYS A 116 -19.51 -2.83 3.56
C LYS A 116 -19.19 -4.33 3.59
N ALA A 117 -20.14 -5.13 4.04
CA ALA A 117 -19.96 -6.59 4.07
C ALA A 117 -19.67 -7.14 2.67
N GLY A 118 -18.61 -7.95 2.56
CA GLY A 118 -18.20 -8.57 1.30
C GLY A 118 -17.22 -7.76 0.45
N GLU A 119 -16.98 -6.50 0.76
CA GLU A 119 -15.98 -5.70 0.06
C GLU A 119 -14.55 -6.25 0.30
N ARG A 120 -13.76 -6.27 -0.77
CA ARG A 120 -12.40 -6.82 -0.78
C ARG A 120 -11.41 -5.78 -1.27
N LEU A 121 -10.19 -5.84 -0.74
CA LEU A 121 -9.12 -4.90 -1.08
C LEU A 121 -8.89 -4.76 -2.61
N ASN A 122 -8.82 -5.89 -3.31
CA ASN A 122 -8.56 -5.91 -4.75
C ASN A 122 -9.68 -5.29 -5.61
N ALA A 123 -10.87 -5.04 -5.04
CA ALA A 123 -11.94 -4.34 -5.75
C ALA A 123 -11.66 -2.84 -5.89
N PHE A 124 -10.78 -2.29 -5.07
CA PHE A 124 -10.49 -0.86 -5.03
C PHE A 124 -9.14 -0.49 -5.65
N LEU A 125 -8.20 -1.45 -5.73
CA LEU A 125 -6.82 -1.18 -6.11
C LEU A 125 -6.57 -1.65 -7.53
N ASP A 126 -6.49 -0.73 -8.48
CA ASP A 126 -6.24 -1.07 -9.88
C ASP A 126 -5.06 -0.31 -10.49
N LEU A 127 -4.99 0.99 -10.30
CA LEU A 127 -4.02 1.87 -10.92
C LEU A 127 -3.08 2.49 -9.89
N TRP A 128 -1.79 2.29 -10.07
CA TRP A 128 -0.73 2.69 -9.15
C TRP A 128 0.10 3.81 -9.75
N SER A 129 0.21 4.94 -9.03
CA SER A 129 0.95 6.11 -9.47
C SER A 129 2.31 6.19 -8.78
N PHE A 130 3.37 6.13 -9.56
CA PHE A 130 4.75 6.18 -9.10
C PHE A 130 5.46 7.45 -9.55
N ARG A 131 6.43 7.84 -8.76
CA ARG A 131 7.39 8.89 -9.07
C ARG A 131 8.80 8.38 -8.78
N VAL A 132 9.71 8.52 -9.73
CA VAL A 132 11.13 8.18 -9.54
C VAL A 132 11.96 9.42 -9.80
N ILE A 133 12.63 9.91 -8.77
CA ILE A 133 13.58 11.02 -8.88
C ILE A 133 14.97 10.42 -9.11
N VAL A 134 15.65 10.87 -10.14
CA VAL A 134 16.97 10.38 -10.54
C VAL A 134 17.96 11.51 -10.53
N LYS A 135 19.11 11.30 -9.89
CA LYS A 135 20.25 12.23 -9.92
C LYS A 135 21.05 11.98 -11.19
N ASP A 136 20.59 12.54 -12.29
CA ASP A 136 21.25 12.53 -13.58
C ASP A 136 20.56 13.54 -14.53
N GLY A 137 21.21 13.90 -15.63
CA GLY A 137 20.59 14.69 -16.70
C GLY A 137 19.71 13.82 -17.60
N LEU A 138 18.56 14.33 -18.00
CA LEU A 138 17.66 13.67 -18.95
C LEU A 138 18.01 14.07 -20.37
N SER A 139 18.75 13.22 -21.10
CA SER A 139 19.01 13.40 -22.53
C SER A 139 17.81 12.95 -23.40
N SER A 140 17.81 13.36 -24.67
CA SER A 140 16.78 12.95 -25.63
C SER A 140 16.79 11.43 -25.84
N GLU A 141 17.97 10.80 -25.86
CA GLU A 141 18.12 9.35 -26.00
C GLU A 141 17.54 8.61 -24.79
N LYS A 142 17.84 9.05 -23.58
CA LYS A 142 17.27 8.46 -22.34
C LYS A 142 15.75 8.59 -22.34
N ARG A 143 15.22 9.77 -22.70
CA ARG A 143 13.78 9.98 -22.77
C ARG A 143 13.14 9.04 -23.77
N LYS A 144 13.74 8.91 -24.98
CA LYS A 144 13.26 7.98 -26.02
C LYS A 144 13.28 6.54 -25.52
N ALA A 145 14.37 6.07 -24.93
CA ALA A 145 14.50 4.70 -24.38
C ALA A 145 13.45 4.39 -23.32
N ILE A 146 13.16 5.35 -22.42
CA ILE A 146 12.11 5.16 -21.42
C ILE A 146 10.74 5.07 -22.10
N THR A 147 10.45 6.00 -23.02
CA THR A 147 9.15 6.03 -23.71
C THR A 147 8.89 4.71 -24.43
N GLU A 148 9.87 4.19 -25.19
CA GLU A 148 9.77 2.91 -25.89
C GLU A 148 9.61 1.73 -24.91
N TYR A 149 10.31 1.76 -23.78
CA TYR A 149 10.22 0.69 -22.79
C TYR A 149 8.87 0.65 -22.08
N VAL A 150 8.30 1.81 -21.74
CA VAL A 150 7.02 1.90 -21.01
C VAL A 150 5.80 1.81 -21.91
N GLU A 151 5.99 1.90 -23.23
CA GLU A 151 4.91 1.78 -24.22
C GLU A 151 4.15 0.46 -24.05
N GLY A 152 2.84 0.55 -23.92
CA GLY A 152 1.95 -0.61 -23.67
C GLY A 152 2.02 -1.19 -22.24
N ARG A 153 2.89 -0.65 -21.35
CA ARG A 153 3.01 -1.10 -19.96
C ARG A 153 2.51 -0.08 -18.96
N ALA A 154 2.82 1.19 -19.18
CA ALA A 154 2.27 2.29 -18.40
C ALA A 154 1.02 2.86 -19.08
N THR A 155 0.04 3.26 -18.30
CA THR A 155 -1.16 3.95 -18.82
C THR A 155 -0.89 5.43 -19.04
N GLU A 156 0.07 5.99 -18.30
CA GLU A 156 0.49 7.38 -18.40
C GLU A 156 1.95 7.49 -17.97
N THR A 157 2.73 8.28 -18.71
CA THR A 157 4.13 8.58 -18.36
C THR A 157 4.41 10.07 -18.58
N LYS A 158 5.04 10.70 -17.60
CA LYS A 158 5.42 12.12 -17.63
C LYS A 158 6.85 12.30 -17.18
N PHE A 159 7.58 13.16 -17.86
CA PHE A 159 8.95 13.54 -17.51
C PHE A 159 8.98 14.97 -17.02
N VAL A 160 9.63 15.20 -15.89
CA VAL A 160 9.84 16.53 -15.31
C VAL A 160 11.33 16.74 -15.07
N ILE A 161 11.89 17.77 -15.68
CA ILE A 161 13.26 18.22 -15.41
C ILE A 161 13.19 19.09 -14.17
N LEU A 162 13.87 18.66 -13.11
CA LEU A 162 13.92 19.40 -11.84
C LEU A 162 15.04 20.47 -11.90
N ASP A 163 16.21 20.06 -12.38
CA ASP A 163 17.35 20.95 -12.69
C ASP A 163 18.31 20.26 -13.67
N LYS A 164 19.54 20.80 -13.83
CA LYS A 164 20.57 20.22 -14.71
C LYS A 164 21.05 18.83 -14.27
N SER A 165 20.89 18.48 -13.00
CA SER A 165 21.41 17.27 -12.36
C SER A 165 20.34 16.29 -11.91
N PHE A 166 19.07 16.68 -12.00
CA PHE A 166 17.96 15.86 -11.55
C PHE A 166 16.80 15.90 -12.53
N PHE A 167 16.26 14.71 -12.81
CA PHE A 167 14.97 14.60 -13.47
C PHE A 167 14.04 13.63 -12.70
N MET A 168 12.78 13.67 -13.03
CA MET A 168 11.75 12.85 -12.43
C MET A 168 10.93 12.17 -13.51
N ILE A 169 10.64 10.90 -13.30
CA ILE A 169 9.70 10.12 -14.10
C ILE A 169 8.47 9.90 -13.24
N GLU A 170 7.32 10.34 -13.70
CA GLU A 170 6.03 9.98 -13.15
C GLU A 170 5.38 8.98 -14.11
N TYR A 171 4.86 7.88 -13.58
CA TYR A 171 4.14 6.91 -14.41
C TYR A 171 3.02 6.22 -13.62
N LYS A 172 2.04 5.73 -14.34
CA LYS A 172 0.94 4.94 -13.79
C LYS A 172 0.97 3.54 -14.40
N THR A 173 0.72 2.55 -13.57
CA THR A 173 0.68 1.13 -13.99
C THR A 173 -0.50 0.43 -13.36
N VAL A 174 -1.09 -0.52 -14.08
CA VAL A 174 -2.19 -1.35 -13.60
C VAL A 174 -1.66 -2.62 -12.94
N GLU A 175 -2.44 -3.19 -12.02
CA GLU A 175 -2.06 -4.40 -11.29
C GLU A 175 -1.75 -5.59 -12.21
N GLN A 176 -2.51 -5.74 -13.31
CA GLN A 176 -2.34 -6.85 -14.25
C GLN A 176 -1.12 -6.70 -15.16
N ASN A 177 -0.67 -5.47 -15.41
CA ASN A 177 0.50 -5.17 -16.23
C ASN A 177 1.50 -4.33 -15.45
N TRP A 178 1.98 -4.90 -14.34
CA TRP A 178 2.85 -4.20 -13.39
C TRP A 178 4.17 -3.77 -14.02
N LEU A 179 4.45 -2.47 -13.95
CA LEU A 179 5.73 -1.88 -14.35
C LEU A 179 6.54 -1.50 -13.10
N ASP A 180 7.65 -2.20 -12.87
CA ASP A 180 8.54 -1.91 -11.76
C ASP A 180 9.53 -0.79 -12.15
N TYR A 181 9.72 0.19 -11.26
CA TYR A 181 10.70 1.27 -11.48
C TYR A 181 12.13 0.74 -11.68
N ARG A 182 12.44 -0.42 -11.10
CA ARG A 182 13.78 -1.05 -11.25
C ARG A 182 14.03 -1.48 -12.68
N ASP A 183 13.03 -1.94 -13.37
CA ASP A 183 13.14 -2.35 -14.76
C ASP A 183 13.35 -1.13 -15.68
N ILE A 184 12.67 -0.01 -15.37
CA ILE A 184 12.91 1.27 -16.06
C ILE A 184 14.36 1.71 -15.86
N MET A 185 14.84 1.68 -14.61
CA MET A 185 16.20 2.08 -14.27
C MET A 185 17.25 1.14 -14.87
N GLN A 186 16.99 -0.16 -14.91
CA GLN A 186 17.85 -1.15 -15.54
C GLN A 186 17.97 -0.92 -17.05
N THR A 187 16.86 -0.61 -17.71
CA THR A 187 16.83 -0.29 -19.14
C THR A 187 17.68 0.94 -19.47
N LEU A 188 17.62 1.97 -18.60
CA LEU A 188 18.38 3.21 -18.81
C LEU A 188 19.88 3.10 -18.56
N TYR A 189 20.26 2.33 -17.57
CA TYR A 189 21.59 2.40 -16.98
C TYR A 189 22.34 1.07 -16.97
N GLY A 190 21.64 -0.05 -17.25
CA GLY A 190 22.24 -1.38 -17.25
C GLY A 190 23.01 -1.65 -15.94
N GLU A 191 24.26 -2.03 -16.04
CA GLU A 191 25.12 -2.34 -14.90
C GLU A 191 25.43 -1.14 -13.99
N ARG A 192 25.21 0.09 -14.46
CA ARG A 192 25.38 1.31 -13.65
C ARG A 192 24.24 1.54 -12.66
N PHE A 193 23.08 0.92 -12.89
CA PHE A 193 21.88 1.12 -12.09
C PHE A 193 22.10 1.03 -10.57
N PRO A 194 22.77 0.02 -10.02
CA PRO A 194 22.95 -0.09 -8.58
C PRO A 194 23.80 1.00 -7.94
N ARG A 195 24.56 1.77 -8.75
CA ARG A 195 25.47 2.83 -8.29
C ARG A 195 24.87 4.23 -8.40
N LEU A 196 23.68 4.35 -8.95
CA LEU A 196 23.02 5.63 -9.14
C LEU A 196 22.19 6.01 -7.91
N PHE A 197 22.16 7.31 -7.63
CA PHE A 197 21.19 7.83 -6.68
C PHE A 197 19.84 7.98 -7.37
N TYR A 198 18.84 7.29 -6.86
CA TYR A 198 17.44 7.40 -7.26
C TYR A 198 16.53 7.25 -6.05
N LEU A 199 15.36 7.85 -6.11
CA LEU A 199 14.36 7.82 -5.05
C LEU A 199 12.99 7.43 -5.63
N PRO A 200 12.59 6.16 -5.50
CA PRO A 200 11.28 5.72 -5.93
C PRO A 200 10.24 6.04 -4.84
N VAL A 201 9.09 6.56 -5.27
CA VAL A 201 7.97 6.92 -4.40
C VAL A 201 6.67 6.40 -5.01
N LEU A 202 5.93 5.57 -4.28
CA LEU A 202 4.52 5.31 -4.56
C LEU A 202 3.71 6.47 -3.99
N ARG A 203 3.06 7.23 -4.88
CA ARG A 203 2.30 8.44 -4.52
C ARG A 203 0.89 8.11 -4.13
N GLU A 204 0.18 7.36 -4.97
CA GLU A 204 -1.24 7.11 -4.80
C GLU A 204 -1.65 5.81 -5.50
N VAL A 205 -2.77 5.27 -5.07
CA VAL A 205 -3.46 4.14 -5.72
C VAL A 205 -4.88 4.60 -6.06
N HIS A 206 -5.28 4.35 -7.29
CA HIS A 206 -6.58 4.76 -7.82
C HIS A 206 -7.50 3.55 -7.96
N CYS A 207 -8.80 3.79 -7.81
CA CYS A 207 -9.81 2.77 -8.05
C CYS A 207 -10.03 2.55 -9.55
N ASN A 208 -10.49 1.35 -9.89
CA ASN A 208 -10.96 1.04 -11.24
C ASN A 208 -12.40 1.56 -11.43
N CYS A 209 -12.55 2.86 -11.52
CA CYS A 209 -13.82 3.52 -11.79
C CYS A 209 -13.66 4.50 -12.97
N GLU A 210 -14.75 4.87 -13.61
CA GLU A 210 -14.74 5.78 -14.78
C GLU A 210 -14.01 7.10 -14.53
N SER A 211 -14.03 7.59 -13.28
CA SER A 211 -13.36 8.82 -12.85
C SER A 211 -11.89 8.65 -12.47
N CYS A 212 -11.39 7.41 -12.33
CA CYS A 212 -10.01 7.11 -11.96
C CYS A 212 -9.50 7.94 -10.76
N ILE A 213 -10.33 8.05 -9.71
CA ILE A 213 -10.03 8.86 -8.52
C ILE A 213 -9.14 8.11 -7.53
N PRO A 214 -8.35 8.80 -6.70
CA PRO A 214 -7.63 8.18 -5.58
C PRO A 214 -8.56 7.36 -4.70
N VAL A 215 -8.09 6.23 -4.19
CA VAL A 215 -8.90 5.35 -3.31
C VAL A 215 -9.33 6.09 -2.06
N SER A 216 -8.48 6.97 -1.49
CA SER A 216 -8.83 7.86 -0.38
C SER A 216 -10.06 8.72 -0.69
N ASP A 217 -10.08 9.35 -1.85
CA ASP A 217 -11.17 10.25 -2.24
C ASP A 217 -12.49 9.50 -2.46
N LEU A 218 -12.43 8.25 -2.97
CA LEU A 218 -13.60 7.39 -3.11
C LEU A 218 -14.31 7.20 -1.77
N PHE A 219 -13.58 6.95 -0.71
CA PHE A 219 -14.14 6.72 0.62
C PHE A 219 -14.54 8.01 1.33
N ASP A 220 -13.81 9.10 1.13
CA ASP A 220 -14.15 10.41 1.69
C ASP A 220 -15.45 10.97 1.09
N LEU A 221 -15.73 10.70 -0.20
CA LEU A 221 -16.99 11.07 -0.85
C LEU A 221 -18.20 10.26 -0.34
N HIS A 222 -18.01 8.99 -0.01
CA HIS A 222 -19.08 8.09 0.45
C HIS A 222 -19.31 8.15 1.97
N GLY A 223 -18.34 8.63 2.75
CA GLY A 223 -18.43 8.75 4.22
C GLY A 223 -19.21 9.97 4.71
N ARG A 224 -19.77 10.79 3.80
CA ARG A 224 -20.61 11.95 4.12
C ARG A 224 -22.12 11.71 3.98
N GLN A 225 -22.55 10.43 3.86
CA GLN A 225 -23.97 10.07 3.82
C GLN A 225 -24.39 9.37 5.11
#